data_b42060096c1c151acba735df448ad9ae
#
_entry.id   b42060096c1c151acba735df448ad9ae
#
_cell.length_a   1.000
_cell.length_b   1.000
_cell.length_c   1.000
_cell.angle_alpha   90.00
_cell.angle_beta   90.00
_cell.angle_gamma   90.00
#
_symmetry.space_group_name_H-M   'P 1'
#
loop_
_entity.id
_entity.type
_entity.pdbx_description
1 polymer ?
#
loop_
_entity_poly.entity_id
_entity_poly.type
_entity_poly.pdbx_seq_one_letter_code
_entity_poly.pdbx_strand_id
1 'polypeptide(L)'
;SKPEKIPGCSVETLGVARYWCVATPDYVRRYLLGWPKRVSREELNHAPVVEYDRKDFVQDVARVLIEQEVGLEAEETFTQSPTIYIPSSPDYARAVSAGIAWGLIPEAQCAEELANGHLIKLAATPVEFPLYWQRWNINSPVMETVTRRVHEAARGDLIY
;
A
#
# COMPACT_ATOMS: atom_id res chain seq x y z
N SER A 1 -2.15 6.56 -13.96
CA SER A 1 -3.10 7.15 -14.92
C SER A 1 -3.31 8.61 -14.55
N LYS A 2 -3.35 9.50 -15.53
CA LYS A 2 -3.77 10.89 -15.25
C LYS A 2 -5.25 10.86 -14.84
N PRO A 3 -5.66 11.66 -13.84
CA PRO A 3 -7.06 11.72 -13.46
C PRO A 3 -7.89 12.24 -14.62
N GLU A 4 -9.07 11.65 -14.82
CA GLU A 4 -10.05 12.23 -15.75
C GLU A 4 -10.43 13.62 -15.27
N LYS A 5 -10.20 14.63 -16.11
CA LYS A 5 -10.52 16.02 -15.79
C LYS A 5 -12.03 16.20 -15.82
N ILE A 6 -12.62 16.33 -14.65
CA ILE A 6 -14.05 16.66 -14.53
C ILE A 6 -14.27 18.09 -15.03
N PRO A 7 -15.26 18.33 -15.93
CA PRO A 7 -15.59 19.69 -16.38
C PRO A 7 -15.87 20.63 -15.20
N GLY A 8 -15.29 21.82 -15.22
CA GLY A 8 -15.42 22.80 -14.14
C GLY A 8 -14.47 22.61 -12.95
N CYS A 9 -13.58 21.62 -13.01
CA CYS A 9 -12.56 21.38 -11.98
C CYS A 9 -11.15 21.72 -12.48
N SER A 10 -10.28 22.14 -11.56
CA SER A 10 -8.82 22.14 -11.72
C SER A 10 -8.24 20.88 -11.10
N VAL A 11 -7.13 20.40 -11.69
CA VAL A 11 -6.38 19.24 -11.22
C VAL A 11 -4.92 19.63 -11.08
N GLU A 12 -4.35 19.42 -9.92
CA GLU A 12 -2.96 19.72 -9.59
C GLU A 12 -2.29 18.45 -9.06
N THR A 13 -1.04 18.20 -9.44
CA THR A 13 -0.27 17.08 -8.90
C THR A 13 0.15 17.38 -7.47
N LEU A 14 -0.10 16.45 -6.54
CA LEU A 14 0.35 16.54 -5.15
C LEU A 14 1.71 15.88 -4.94
N GLY A 15 2.02 14.84 -5.68
CA GLY A 15 3.20 14.01 -5.53
C GLY A 15 2.88 12.53 -5.72
N VAL A 16 3.77 11.67 -5.29
CA VAL A 16 3.64 10.22 -5.40
C VAL A 16 3.58 9.61 -3.99
N ALA A 17 2.53 8.87 -3.72
CA ALA A 17 2.42 8.06 -2.51
C ALA A 17 3.13 6.72 -2.73
N ARG A 18 4.04 6.38 -1.82
CA ARG A 18 4.78 5.11 -1.83
C ARG A 18 4.21 4.18 -0.79
N TYR A 19 4.02 2.92 -1.19
CA TYR A 19 3.51 1.85 -0.34
C TYR A 19 4.48 0.69 -0.32
N TRP A 20 4.61 0.02 0.83
CA TRP A 20 5.44 -1.16 0.99
C TRP A 20 4.59 -2.38 1.35
N CYS A 21 4.88 -3.52 0.69
CA CYS A 21 4.39 -4.82 1.14
C CYS A 21 5.16 -5.20 2.40
N VAL A 22 4.47 -5.31 3.52
CA VAL A 22 5.10 -5.52 4.82
C VAL A 22 4.40 -6.58 5.66
N ALA A 23 5.15 -7.19 6.54
CA ALA A 23 4.67 -8.09 7.57
C ALA A 23 5.61 -8.03 8.79
N THR A 24 5.19 -8.57 9.92
CA THR A 24 6.10 -8.76 11.07
C THR A 24 7.04 -9.96 10.84
N PRO A 25 8.23 -9.97 11.45
CA PRO A 25 9.11 -11.16 11.42
C PRO A 25 8.43 -12.42 11.94
N ASP A 26 7.57 -12.32 12.97
CA ASP A 26 6.81 -13.45 13.49
C ASP A 26 5.81 -14.00 12.49
N TYR A 27 5.12 -13.13 11.75
CA TYR A 27 4.24 -13.53 10.66
C TYR A 27 5.02 -14.33 9.59
N VAL A 28 6.17 -13.83 9.16
CA VAL A 28 7.02 -14.49 8.16
C VAL A 28 7.47 -15.86 8.65
N ARG A 29 7.94 -15.99 9.90
CA ARG A 29 8.31 -17.29 10.49
C ARG A 29 7.16 -18.28 10.55
N ARG A 30 5.92 -17.82 10.63
CA ARG A 30 4.72 -18.67 10.73
C ARG A 30 4.21 -19.13 9.38
N TYR A 31 4.19 -18.24 8.39
CA TYR A 31 3.49 -18.48 7.13
C TYR A 31 4.41 -18.57 5.91
N LEU A 32 5.61 -18.00 5.96
CA LEU A 32 6.55 -17.94 4.84
C LEU A 32 7.89 -18.55 5.24
N LEU A 33 7.89 -19.85 5.56
CA LEU A 33 9.00 -20.56 6.18
C LEU A 33 10.30 -20.51 5.37
N GLY A 34 10.19 -20.41 4.05
CA GLY A 34 11.34 -20.33 3.15
C GLY A 34 11.84 -18.91 2.88
N TRP A 35 11.18 -17.87 3.39
CA TRP A 35 11.55 -16.48 3.17
C TRP A 35 12.97 -16.14 3.66
N PRO A 36 13.77 -15.33 2.95
CA PRO A 36 13.48 -14.70 1.64
C PRO A 36 13.88 -15.54 0.43
N LYS A 37 14.45 -16.73 0.60
CA LYS A 37 15.10 -17.48 -0.48
C LYS A 37 14.17 -18.39 -1.27
N ARG A 38 13.18 -18.95 -0.62
CA ARG A 38 12.24 -19.91 -1.20
C ARG A 38 10.90 -19.80 -0.50
N VAL A 39 9.92 -19.27 -1.18
CA VAL A 39 8.51 -19.29 -0.72
C VAL A 39 7.73 -20.05 -1.77
N SER A 40 6.98 -21.06 -1.34
CA SER A 40 6.11 -21.81 -2.23
C SER A 40 4.79 -21.07 -2.43
N ARG A 41 4.12 -21.37 -3.56
CA ARG A 41 2.76 -20.88 -3.81
C ARG A 41 1.78 -21.35 -2.74
N GLU A 42 1.97 -22.54 -2.20
CA GLU A 42 1.15 -23.08 -1.12
C GLU A 42 1.28 -22.24 0.16
N GLU A 43 2.50 -21.83 0.53
CA GLU A 43 2.71 -20.92 1.67
C GLU A 43 1.99 -19.58 1.45
N LEU A 44 2.11 -18.99 0.27
CA LEU A 44 1.40 -17.74 -0.06
C LEU A 44 -0.12 -17.90 -0.03
N ASN A 45 -0.65 -19.01 -0.52
CA ASN A 45 -2.09 -19.29 -0.49
C ASN A 45 -2.64 -19.49 0.93
N HIS A 46 -1.81 -19.89 1.89
CA HIS A 46 -2.20 -20.03 3.30
C HIS A 46 -1.90 -18.80 4.15
N ALA A 47 -1.09 -17.87 3.63
CA ALA A 47 -0.66 -16.67 4.33
C ALA A 47 -1.79 -15.61 4.34
N PRO A 48 -2.35 -15.23 5.51
CA PRO A 48 -3.42 -14.24 5.59
C PRO A 48 -2.98 -12.88 5.06
N VAL A 49 -3.86 -12.22 4.31
CA VAL A 49 -3.66 -10.88 3.78
C VAL A 49 -4.74 -9.93 4.29
N VAL A 50 -4.40 -8.68 4.53
CA VAL A 50 -5.38 -7.64 4.78
C VAL A 50 -5.61 -6.82 3.51
N GLU A 51 -6.87 -6.54 3.21
CA GLU A 51 -7.31 -5.70 2.09
C GLU A 51 -8.23 -4.60 2.61
N TYR A 52 -8.25 -3.46 1.92
CA TYR A 52 -9.10 -2.34 2.32
C TYR A 52 -10.58 -2.68 2.05
N ASP A 53 -10.88 -3.09 0.83
CA ASP A 53 -12.19 -3.58 0.42
C ASP A 53 -12.08 -4.58 -0.76
N ARG A 54 -13.23 -5.11 -1.19
CA ARG A 54 -13.30 -6.11 -2.29
C ARG A 54 -12.99 -5.52 -3.68
N LYS A 55 -12.83 -4.22 -3.81
CA LYS A 55 -12.54 -3.52 -5.07
C LYS A 55 -11.11 -2.98 -5.08
N ASP A 56 -10.31 -3.34 -4.10
CA ASP A 56 -8.93 -2.87 -3.95
C ASP A 56 -8.00 -3.66 -4.88
N PHE A 57 -7.80 -3.13 -6.09
CA PHE A 57 -6.84 -3.68 -7.07
C PHE A 57 -5.38 -3.46 -6.68
N VAL A 58 -5.11 -2.66 -5.67
CA VAL A 58 -3.75 -2.34 -5.22
C VAL A 58 -3.07 -3.57 -4.65
N GLN A 59 -3.84 -4.43 -4.01
CA GLN A 59 -3.35 -5.68 -3.44
C GLN A 59 -2.94 -6.70 -4.51
N ASP A 60 -3.58 -6.70 -5.68
CA ASP A 60 -3.18 -7.57 -6.80
C ASP A 60 -1.78 -7.19 -7.31
N VAL A 61 -1.47 -5.88 -7.36
CA VAL A 61 -0.12 -5.39 -7.70
C VAL A 61 0.89 -5.85 -6.65
N ALA A 62 0.55 -5.78 -5.36
CA ALA A 62 1.41 -6.22 -4.28
C ALA A 62 1.70 -7.73 -4.34
N ARG A 63 0.71 -8.55 -4.67
CA ARG A 63 0.87 -10.00 -4.87
C ARG A 63 1.85 -10.32 -5.98
N VAL A 64 1.71 -9.66 -7.14
CA VAL A 64 2.64 -9.83 -8.26
C VAL A 64 4.08 -9.48 -7.87
N LEU A 65 4.27 -8.40 -7.11
CA LEU A 65 5.61 -8.02 -6.64
C LEU A 65 6.23 -9.07 -5.71
N ILE A 66 5.43 -9.64 -4.80
CA ILE A 66 5.92 -10.71 -3.90
C ILE A 66 6.26 -11.97 -4.71
N GLU A 67 5.41 -12.37 -5.66
CA GLU A 67 5.68 -13.51 -6.55
C GLU A 67 7.00 -13.33 -7.31
N GLN A 68 7.23 -12.13 -7.87
CA GLN A 68 8.49 -11.80 -8.55
C GLN A 68 9.71 -11.86 -7.62
N GLU A 69 9.58 -11.34 -6.39
CA GLU A 69 10.66 -11.35 -5.40
C GLU A 69 11.08 -12.78 -5.01
N VAL A 70 10.11 -13.68 -4.90
CA VAL A 70 10.39 -15.09 -4.53
C VAL A 70 10.63 -16.01 -5.73
N GLY A 71 10.67 -15.45 -6.95
CA GLY A 71 10.99 -16.18 -8.18
C GLY A 71 9.89 -17.14 -8.66
N LEU A 72 8.63 -16.87 -8.33
CA LEU A 72 7.48 -17.60 -8.86
C LEU A 72 7.11 -17.07 -10.24
N GLU A 73 6.92 -17.97 -11.20
CA GLU A 73 6.44 -17.59 -12.53
C GLU A 73 4.94 -17.22 -12.46
N ALA A 74 4.56 -16.16 -13.18
CA ALA A 74 3.24 -15.53 -13.13
C ALA A 74 2.13 -16.35 -13.87
N GLU A 75 2.17 -17.68 -13.86
CA GLU A 75 1.17 -18.48 -14.56
C GLU A 75 -0.19 -18.52 -13.85
N GLU A 76 -0.25 -18.32 -12.55
CA GLU A 76 -1.50 -18.19 -11.79
C GLU A 76 -1.26 -17.32 -10.55
N THR A 77 -1.90 -16.17 -10.47
CA THR A 77 -1.90 -15.34 -9.26
C THR A 77 -2.39 -16.16 -8.07
N PHE A 78 -1.71 -16.07 -6.90
CA PHE A 78 -2.21 -16.70 -5.68
C PHE A 78 -3.46 -15.94 -5.20
N THR A 79 -4.62 -16.46 -5.59
CA THR A 79 -5.92 -15.81 -5.37
C THR A 79 -6.68 -16.38 -4.17
N GLN A 80 -6.11 -17.36 -3.47
CA GLN A 80 -6.81 -18.13 -2.44
C GLN A 80 -6.39 -17.79 -1.00
N SER A 81 -5.55 -16.77 -0.79
CA SER A 81 -5.15 -16.36 0.56
C SER A 81 -6.35 -16.00 1.43
N PRO A 82 -6.39 -16.40 2.70
CA PRO A 82 -7.37 -15.91 3.65
C PRO A 82 -7.31 -14.38 3.70
N THR A 83 -8.41 -13.73 3.33
CA THR A 83 -8.46 -12.26 3.21
C THR A 83 -9.28 -11.67 4.34
N ILE A 84 -8.72 -10.66 5.00
CA ILE A 84 -9.37 -9.88 6.06
C ILE A 84 -9.63 -8.49 5.50
N TYR A 85 -10.90 -8.06 5.47
CA TYR A 85 -11.27 -6.73 4.97
C TYR A 85 -11.34 -5.72 6.12
N ILE A 86 -10.52 -4.68 6.06
CA ILE A 86 -10.45 -3.61 7.06
C ILE A 86 -10.52 -2.26 6.35
N PRO A 87 -11.70 -1.65 6.19
CA PRO A 87 -11.88 -0.37 5.48
C PRO A 87 -11.54 0.84 6.37
N SER A 88 -10.41 0.78 7.05
CA SER A 88 -9.88 1.81 7.93
C SER A 88 -8.35 1.75 7.87
N SER A 89 -7.71 2.77 7.30
CA SER A 89 -6.26 2.79 7.12
C SER A 89 -5.48 2.60 8.43
N PRO A 90 -5.84 3.25 9.56
CA PRO A 90 -5.15 3.01 10.83
C PRO A 90 -5.33 1.58 11.37
N ASP A 91 -6.53 1.01 11.26
CA ASP A 91 -6.79 -0.34 11.77
C ASP A 91 -6.18 -1.41 10.86
N TYR A 92 -6.12 -1.13 9.56
CA TYR A 92 -5.38 -1.94 8.59
C TYR A 92 -3.90 -2.05 8.99
N ALA A 93 -3.24 -0.91 9.21
CA ALA A 93 -1.85 -0.88 9.66
C ALA A 93 -1.66 -1.61 11.00
N ARG A 94 -2.58 -1.44 11.96
CA ARG A 94 -2.55 -2.15 13.25
C ARG A 94 -2.66 -3.66 13.11
N ALA A 95 -3.50 -4.15 12.19
CA ALA A 95 -3.65 -5.59 11.95
C ALA A 95 -2.34 -6.19 11.42
N VAL A 96 -1.64 -5.49 10.52
CA VAL A 96 -0.32 -5.90 10.02
C VAL A 96 0.72 -5.86 11.13
N SER A 97 0.80 -4.78 11.90
CA SER A 97 1.75 -4.61 13.02
C SER A 97 1.50 -5.62 14.16
N ALA A 98 0.26 -6.09 14.30
CA ALA A 98 -0.08 -7.17 15.23
C ALA A 98 0.30 -8.57 14.72
N GLY A 99 0.83 -8.69 13.48
CA GLY A 99 1.22 -9.97 12.90
C GLY A 99 0.04 -10.86 12.48
N ILE A 100 -1.15 -10.30 12.30
CA ILE A 100 -2.36 -11.03 11.91
C ILE A 100 -2.31 -11.38 10.42
N ALA A 101 -1.83 -10.44 9.60
CA ALA A 101 -1.78 -10.55 8.15
C ALA A 101 -0.60 -9.74 7.59
N TRP A 102 -0.22 -9.99 6.35
CA TRP A 102 0.60 -9.05 5.59
C TRP A 102 -0.29 -8.04 4.86
N GLY A 103 0.28 -6.89 4.48
CA GLY A 103 -0.46 -5.88 3.77
C GLY A 103 0.42 -4.84 3.10
N LEU A 104 -0.23 -3.98 2.32
CA LEU A 104 0.38 -2.85 1.63
C LEU A 104 0.13 -1.56 2.42
N ILE A 105 1.17 -1.01 3.03
CA ILE A 105 1.07 0.15 3.94
C ILE A 105 1.80 1.35 3.34
N PRO A 106 1.21 2.57 3.41
CA PRO A 106 1.91 3.81 3.05
C PRO A 106 3.21 3.95 3.82
N GLU A 107 4.29 4.38 3.14
CA GLU A 107 5.61 4.57 3.76
C GLU A 107 5.55 5.47 5.00
N ALA A 108 4.79 6.56 4.94
CA ALA A 108 4.59 7.47 6.08
C ALA A 108 4.00 6.79 7.33
N GLN A 109 3.27 5.67 7.17
CA GLN A 109 2.66 4.93 8.28
C GLN A 109 3.52 3.78 8.81
N CYS A 110 4.51 3.30 8.05
CA CYS A 110 5.32 2.14 8.43
C CYS A 110 6.83 2.43 8.54
N ALA A 111 7.28 3.65 8.24
CA ALA A 111 8.70 4.00 8.21
C ALA A 111 9.42 3.72 9.54
N GLU A 112 8.81 4.08 10.67
CA GLU A 112 9.36 3.85 12.00
C GLU A 112 9.46 2.36 12.33
N GLU A 113 8.42 1.59 12.04
CA GLU A 113 8.38 0.15 12.30
C GLU A 113 9.32 -0.64 11.38
N LEU A 114 9.54 -0.15 10.15
CA LEU A 114 10.58 -0.69 9.27
C LEU A 114 11.98 -0.37 9.79
N ALA A 115 12.21 0.86 10.29
CA ALA A 115 13.51 1.27 10.79
C ALA A 115 13.92 0.52 12.07
N ASN A 116 12.98 0.21 12.95
CA ASN A 116 13.22 -0.54 14.19
C ASN A 116 13.11 -2.07 14.02
N GLY A 117 12.76 -2.56 12.85
CA GLY A 117 12.67 -4.00 12.54
C GLY A 117 11.40 -4.68 13.03
N HIS A 118 10.40 -3.93 13.51
CA HIS A 118 9.09 -4.49 13.86
C HIS A 118 8.32 -4.97 12.63
N LEU A 119 8.47 -4.28 11.52
CA LEU A 119 8.02 -4.70 10.19
C LEU A 119 9.21 -4.98 9.27
N ILE A 120 9.03 -5.90 8.35
CA ILE A 120 9.98 -6.17 7.26
C ILE A 120 9.27 -6.06 5.91
N LYS A 121 10.02 -5.68 4.89
CA LYS A 121 9.53 -5.60 3.51
C LYS A 121 9.47 -6.99 2.89
N LEU A 122 8.35 -7.34 2.29
CA LEU A 122 8.16 -8.59 1.54
C LEU A 122 8.50 -8.45 0.05
N ALA A 123 8.73 -7.23 -0.42
CA ALA A 123 9.22 -6.94 -1.76
C ALA A 123 10.24 -5.79 -1.70
N ALA A 124 11.30 -5.87 -2.50
CA ALA A 124 12.31 -4.83 -2.59
C ALA A 124 11.80 -3.56 -3.30
N THR A 125 10.82 -3.72 -4.18
CA THR A 125 10.21 -2.63 -4.96
C THR A 125 8.92 -2.15 -4.28
N PRO A 126 8.76 -0.83 -4.07
CA PRO A 126 7.50 -0.26 -3.57
C PRO A 126 6.45 -0.20 -4.67
N VAL A 127 5.18 -0.10 -4.25
CA VAL A 127 4.09 0.31 -5.13
C VAL A 127 3.91 1.81 -5.04
N GLU A 128 3.86 2.50 -6.17
CA GLU A 128 3.81 3.95 -6.23
C GLU A 128 2.56 4.43 -6.97
N PHE A 129 1.83 5.36 -6.35
CA PHE A 129 0.63 5.97 -6.92
C PHE A 129 0.78 7.49 -6.97
N PRO A 130 0.64 8.10 -8.16
CA PRO A 130 0.55 9.55 -8.25
C PRO A 130 -0.76 10.04 -7.64
N LEU A 131 -0.68 11.03 -6.77
CA LEU A 131 -1.81 11.69 -6.14
C LEU A 131 -2.05 13.06 -6.74
N TYR A 132 -3.33 13.42 -6.82
CA TYR A 132 -3.77 14.65 -7.44
C TYR A 132 -4.78 15.35 -6.54
N TRP A 133 -4.69 16.68 -6.48
CA TRP A 133 -5.70 17.55 -5.89
C TRP A 133 -6.66 18.00 -6.98
N GLN A 134 -7.93 17.61 -6.87
CA GLN A 134 -8.97 18.03 -7.78
C GLN A 134 -10.00 18.86 -7.04
N ARG A 135 -10.29 20.06 -7.53
CA ARG A 135 -11.24 21.00 -6.91
C ARG A 135 -12.06 21.72 -7.95
N TRP A 136 -13.22 22.21 -7.54
CA TRP A 136 -14.02 23.10 -8.36
C TRP A 136 -13.27 24.41 -8.63
N ASN A 137 -13.42 24.94 -9.86
CA ASN A 137 -12.90 26.27 -10.25
C ASN A 137 -13.77 27.38 -9.67
N ILE A 138 -13.85 27.44 -8.35
CA ILE A 138 -14.56 28.47 -7.63
C ILE A 138 -13.54 29.45 -7.06
N ASN A 139 -13.70 30.73 -7.35
CA ASN A 139 -12.89 31.77 -6.75
C ASN A 139 -13.35 32.00 -5.29
N SER A 140 -12.70 31.34 -4.34
CA SER A 140 -13.02 31.37 -2.92
C SER A 140 -11.75 31.40 -2.07
N PRO A 141 -11.59 32.41 -1.19
CA PRO A 141 -10.45 32.48 -0.26
C PRO A 141 -10.33 31.24 0.65
N VAL A 142 -11.46 30.62 0.98
CA VAL A 142 -11.50 29.38 1.76
C VAL A 142 -10.89 28.24 0.95
N MET A 143 -11.29 28.09 -0.32
CA MET A 143 -10.76 27.03 -1.19
C MET A 143 -9.24 27.20 -1.44
N GLU A 144 -8.77 28.42 -1.60
CA GLU A 144 -7.34 28.72 -1.73
C GLU A 144 -6.57 28.33 -0.44
N THR A 145 -7.15 28.63 0.71
CA THR A 145 -6.55 28.26 2.00
C THR A 145 -6.48 26.74 2.16
N VAL A 146 -7.56 26.03 1.86
CA VAL A 146 -7.60 24.55 1.89
C VAL A 146 -6.58 23.97 0.92
N THR A 147 -6.54 24.46 -0.33
CA THR A 147 -5.57 23.99 -1.34
C THR A 147 -4.14 24.15 -0.85
N ARG A 148 -3.78 25.31 -0.32
CA ARG A 148 -2.44 25.56 0.22
C ARG A 148 -2.09 24.58 1.36
N ARG A 149 -3.03 24.34 2.30
CA ARG A 149 -2.82 23.39 3.40
C ARG A 149 -2.68 21.95 2.93
N VAL A 150 -3.44 21.54 1.91
CA VAL A 150 -3.31 20.21 1.29
C VAL A 150 -1.92 20.05 0.66
N HIS A 151 -1.43 21.04 -0.09
CA HIS A 151 -0.08 20.99 -0.65
C HIS A 151 1.02 21.02 0.42
N GLU A 152 0.85 21.80 1.50
CA GLU A 152 1.79 21.80 2.62
C GLU A 152 1.88 20.42 3.28
N ALA A 153 0.75 19.77 3.55
CA ALA A 153 0.69 18.43 4.12
C ALA A 153 1.29 17.39 3.17
N ALA A 154 0.96 17.45 1.88
CA ALA A 154 1.46 16.52 0.88
C ALA A 154 3.00 16.51 0.77
N ARG A 155 3.65 17.66 0.97
CA ARG A 155 5.13 17.75 0.94
C ARG A 155 5.84 16.99 2.04
N GLY A 156 5.14 16.69 3.14
CA GLY A 156 5.69 15.91 4.26
C GLY A 156 5.64 14.40 4.00
N ASP A 157 4.66 13.93 3.26
CA ASP A 157 4.31 12.50 3.15
C ASP A 157 4.52 11.92 1.75
N LEU A 158 4.67 12.76 0.74
CA LEU A 158 4.79 12.34 -0.65
C LEU A 158 6.17 12.62 -1.24
N ILE A 159 6.57 11.81 -2.21
CA ILE A 159 7.77 12.05 -3.03
C ILE A 159 7.42 12.90 -4.27
N TYR A 160 8.37 13.71 -4.72
CA TYR A 160 8.26 14.60 -5.86
C TYR A 160 9.21 14.21 -6.99
#